data_b5ee7bbfd0eb6ec0168c3c53704d1b6d
#
_entry.id   b5ee7bbfd0eb6ec0168c3c53704d1b6d
#
_cell.length_a   1.000
_cell.length_b   1.000
_cell.length_c   1.000
_cell.angle_alpha   90.00
_cell.angle_beta   90.00
_cell.angle_gamma   90.00
#
_symmetry.space_group_name_H-M   'P 1'
#
loop_
_entity.id
_entity.type
_entity.pdbx_description
1 polymer ?
#
loop_
_entity_poly.entity_id
_entity_poly.type
_entity_poly.pdbx_seq_one_letter_code
_entity_poly.pdbx_strand_id
1 'polypeptide(L)'
;MLHRCLRSRPATARQRRGAASRPRFYKHTSIDRDGDAWRVTLDARPLPTPAGQALRLPSQRLALAIAAEWDAQIDRIEPASMPLMALASTAIDQIPKERKQTEKNILAYAATDTCRFVADAAREPEVRRRQDLYHEPILAWLRETHGADLIRGAPGALRAPPTPPEALDALTTACAALSNYHLAALQAATFESKSVAIGLALLGLHIDAEGAEAAARVEETANIERWGLVEGAHDYDLARVRVQLASAAFFADATS
;
A
#
# COMPACT_ATOMS: atom_id res chain seq x y z
N MET A 1 -20.17 45.66 -31.28
CA MET A 1 -18.99 45.35 -30.41
C MET A 1 -19.07 43.89 -30.02
N LEU A 2 -18.25 43.05 -30.66
CA LEU A 2 -18.26 41.60 -30.50
C LEU A 2 -17.30 41.22 -29.36
N HIS A 3 -17.82 40.69 -28.23
CA HIS A 3 -17.00 40.10 -27.18
C HIS A 3 -16.64 38.66 -27.54
N ARG A 4 -15.35 38.49 -27.84
CA ARG A 4 -14.68 37.24 -28.16
C ARG A 4 -14.44 36.47 -26.86
N CYS A 5 -15.25 35.45 -26.59
CA CYS A 5 -15.11 34.54 -25.46
C CYS A 5 -13.94 33.60 -25.76
N LEU A 6 -12.83 33.80 -25.07
CA LEU A 6 -11.65 32.90 -25.09
C LEU A 6 -12.01 31.65 -24.30
N ARG A 7 -12.27 30.54 -24.99
CA ARG A 7 -12.36 29.21 -24.39
C ARG A 7 -10.94 28.74 -24.00
N SER A 8 -10.66 28.76 -22.73
CA SER A 8 -9.48 28.07 -22.18
C SER A 8 -9.63 26.56 -22.40
N ARG A 9 -8.72 25.96 -23.16
CA ARG A 9 -8.60 24.51 -23.30
C ARG A 9 -8.21 23.92 -21.93
N PRO A 10 -8.87 22.85 -21.47
CA PRO A 10 -8.38 22.15 -20.28
C PRO A 10 -7.02 21.52 -20.59
N ALA A 11 -6.07 21.70 -19.68
CA ALA A 11 -4.77 21.04 -19.73
C ALA A 11 -4.98 19.52 -19.77
N THR A 12 -4.51 18.91 -20.85
CA THR A 12 -4.49 17.45 -21.01
C THR A 12 -3.72 16.83 -19.85
N ALA A 13 -4.42 16.04 -19.03
CA ALA A 13 -3.82 15.19 -18.02
C ALA A 13 -2.72 14.37 -18.70
N ARG A 14 -1.48 14.57 -18.24
CA ARG A 14 -0.31 13.81 -18.69
C ARG A 14 -0.54 12.36 -18.22
N GLN A 15 -1.10 11.54 -19.12
CA GLN A 15 -1.20 10.10 -18.92
C GLN A 15 0.19 9.60 -18.51
N ARG A 16 0.34 9.15 -17.27
CA ARG A 16 1.52 8.40 -16.84
C ARG A 16 1.59 7.20 -17.77
N ARG A 17 2.59 7.19 -18.65
CA ARG A 17 2.89 6.05 -19.52
C ARG A 17 3.19 4.90 -18.56
N GLY A 18 2.26 3.94 -18.43
CA GLY A 18 2.53 2.66 -17.80
C GLY A 18 3.79 2.08 -18.44
N ALA A 19 4.63 1.41 -17.64
CA ALA A 19 5.82 0.75 -18.15
C ALA A 19 5.39 -0.12 -19.34
N ALA A 20 5.99 0.12 -20.51
CA ALA A 20 5.60 -0.57 -21.73
C ALA A 20 5.83 -2.09 -21.52
N SER A 21 4.75 -2.86 -21.61
CA SER A 21 4.79 -4.31 -21.54
C SER A 21 5.80 -4.86 -22.56
N ARG A 22 6.75 -5.67 -22.10
CA ARG A 22 7.81 -6.28 -22.93
C ARG A 22 7.46 -7.73 -23.24
N PRO A 23 7.80 -8.29 -24.40
CA PRO A 23 7.68 -9.71 -24.65
C PRO A 23 8.44 -10.52 -23.59
N ARG A 24 7.89 -11.67 -23.18
CA ARG A 24 8.63 -12.64 -22.36
C ARG A 24 9.85 -13.12 -23.12
N PHE A 25 11.04 -12.98 -22.54
CA PHE A 25 12.33 -13.25 -23.17
C PHE A 25 13.07 -14.44 -22.55
N TYR A 26 12.45 -15.16 -21.61
CA TYR A 26 12.99 -16.31 -20.90
C TYR A 26 12.00 -17.49 -20.94
N LYS A 27 12.52 -18.68 -20.69
CA LYS A 27 11.73 -19.92 -20.65
C LYS A 27 11.52 -20.42 -19.23
N HIS A 28 12.58 -20.35 -18.40
CA HIS A 28 12.60 -20.93 -17.06
C HIS A 28 12.89 -19.88 -16.01
N THR A 29 12.18 -19.98 -14.90
CA THR A 29 12.45 -19.21 -13.67
C THR A 29 12.95 -20.18 -12.61
N SER A 30 13.93 -19.76 -11.83
CA SER A 30 14.40 -20.50 -10.65
C SER A 30 14.94 -19.55 -9.61
N ILE A 31 15.32 -20.10 -8.46
CA ILE A 31 16.02 -19.36 -7.42
C ILE A 31 17.34 -20.02 -7.13
N ASP A 32 18.33 -19.25 -6.75
CA ASP A 32 19.58 -19.75 -6.19
C ASP A 32 20.03 -18.95 -4.98
N ARG A 33 21.03 -19.47 -4.26
CA ARG A 33 21.59 -18.81 -3.09
C ARG A 33 22.78 -17.96 -3.49
N ASP A 34 22.83 -16.75 -2.95
CA ASP A 34 23.91 -15.78 -3.16
C ASP A 34 24.48 -15.32 -1.80
N GLY A 35 25.35 -16.13 -1.24
CA GLY A 35 25.86 -15.96 0.13
C GLY A 35 24.77 -16.14 1.16
N ASP A 36 24.47 -15.09 1.90
CA ASP A 36 23.42 -15.01 2.93
C ASP A 36 22.02 -14.65 2.36
N ALA A 37 21.98 -14.25 1.08
CA ALA A 37 20.76 -13.86 0.39
C ALA A 37 20.30 -14.88 -0.63
N TRP A 38 19.10 -14.65 -1.17
CA TRP A 38 18.49 -15.39 -2.28
C TRP A 38 18.32 -14.48 -3.49
N ARG A 39 18.35 -15.04 -4.66
CA ARG A 39 18.10 -14.33 -5.92
C ARG A 39 17.21 -15.15 -6.84
N VAL A 40 16.49 -14.47 -7.68
CA VAL A 40 15.70 -15.05 -8.78
C VAL A 40 16.60 -15.12 -10.01
N THR A 41 16.47 -16.19 -10.80
CA THR A 41 17.17 -16.33 -12.07
C THR A 41 16.20 -16.61 -13.20
N LEU A 42 16.47 -16.04 -14.37
CA LEU A 42 15.75 -16.26 -15.63
C LEU A 42 16.74 -16.93 -16.61
N ASP A 43 16.43 -18.16 -17.03
CA ASP A 43 17.36 -19.01 -17.84
C ASP A 43 18.78 -19.02 -17.27
N ALA A 44 18.89 -19.30 -15.95
CA ALA A 44 20.12 -19.31 -15.16
C ALA A 44 20.87 -17.97 -15.04
N ARG A 45 20.32 -16.86 -15.53
CA ARG A 45 20.89 -15.52 -15.38
C ARG A 45 20.22 -14.79 -14.20
N PRO A 46 20.98 -14.21 -13.27
CA PRO A 46 20.42 -13.44 -12.18
C PRO A 46 19.54 -12.30 -12.68
N LEU A 47 18.36 -12.19 -12.09
CA LEU A 47 17.42 -11.10 -12.37
C LEU A 47 17.87 -9.82 -11.65
N PRO A 48 18.13 -8.72 -12.36
CA PRO A 48 18.38 -7.44 -11.74
C PRO A 48 17.06 -6.71 -11.42
N THR A 49 17.13 -5.69 -10.55
CA THR A 49 16.07 -4.71 -10.41
C THR A 49 15.94 -3.84 -11.68
N PRO A 50 14.84 -3.09 -11.84
CA PRO A 50 14.68 -2.14 -12.95
C PRO A 50 15.79 -1.08 -13.04
N ALA A 51 16.41 -0.70 -11.92
CA ALA A 51 17.56 0.21 -11.90
C ALA A 51 18.92 -0.51 -12.12
N GLY A 52 18.92 -1.82 -12.42
CA GLY A 52 20.11 -2.60 -12.68
C GLY A 52 20.87 -3.04 -11.43
N GLN A 53 20.30 -2.91 -10.23
CA GLN A 53 20.88 -3.40 -9.00
C GLN A 53 20.69 -4.92 -8.88
N ALA A 54 21.55 -5.58 -8.09
CA ALA A 54 21.38 -7.00 -7.76
C ALA A 54 20.11 -7.19 -6.91
N LEU A 55 19.19 -8.05 -7.37
CA LEU A 55 17.99 -8.42 -6.64
C LEU A 55 18.35 -9.44 -5.55
N ARG A 56 18.88 -8.94 -4.42
CA ARG A 56 19.25 -9.76 -3.24
C ARG A 56 18.07 -9.78 -2.28
N LEU A 57 17.49 -10.95 -2.06
CA LEU A 57 16.29 -11.13 -1.26
C LEU A 57 16.66 -11.78 0.07
N PRO A 58 16.10 -11.31 1.22
CA PRO A 58 16.52 -11.80 2.54
C PRO A 58 16.04 -13.23 2.83
N SER A 59 15.01 -13.72 2.14
CA SER A 59 14.46 -15.06 2.40
C SER A 59 14.21 -15.86 1.14
N GLN A 60 14.28 -17.19 1.26
CA GLN A 60 13.89 -18.13 0.21
C GLN A 60 12.42 -17.99 -0.14
N ARG A 61 11.57 -17.78 0.85
CA ARG A 61 10.13 -17.64 0.69
C ARG A 61 9.78 -16.47 -0.23
N LEU A 62 10.43 -15.31 -0.03
CA LEU A 62 10.24 -14.16 -0.90
C LEU A 62 10.78 -14.40 -2.32
N ALA A 63 11.95 -15.04 -2.43
CA ALA A 63 12.53 -15.36 -3.74
C ALA A 63 11.64 -16.31 -4.56
N LEU A 64 11.06 -17.34 -3.93
CA LEU A 64 10.10 -18.25 -4.55
C LEU A 64 8.84 -17.52 -5.02
N ALA A 65 8.30 -16.63 -4.19
CA ALA A 65 7.10 -15.88 -4.53
C ALA A 65 7.34 -14.93 -5.72
N ILE A 66 8.47 -14.22 -5.74
CA ILE A 66 8.86 -13.38 -6.90
C ILE A 66 9.13 -14.24 -8.13
N ALA A 67 9.79 -15.39 -7.99
CA ALA A 67 9.99 -16.31 -9.11
C ALA A 67 8.65 -16.78 -9.68
N ALA A 68 7.65 -17.05 -8.85
CA ALA A 68 6.31 -17.40 -9.28
C ALA A 68 5.60 -16.27 -10.05
N GLU A 69 5.76 -15.00 -9.64
CA GLU A 69 5.26 -13.84 -10.40
C GLU A 69 5.86 -13.79 -11.81
N TRP A 70 7.17 -14.06 -11.93
CA TRP A 70 7.83 -14.13 -13.24
C TRP A 70 7.38 -15.34 -14.04
N ASP A 71 7.23 -16.51 -13.41
CA ASP A 71 6.80 -17.72 -14.11
C ASP A 71 5.36 -17.62 -14.66
N ALA A 72 4.50 -16.92 -13.94
CA ALA A 72 3.11 -16.66 -14.34
C ALA A 72 2.96 -15.75 -15.58
N GLN A 73 4.03 -15.09 -16.03
CA GLN A 73 3.98 -14.29 -17.27
C GLN A 73 3.89 -15.23 -18.48
N ILE A 74 2.99 -14.94 -19.42
CA ILE A 74 2.78 -15.80 -20.62
C ILE A 74 3.56 -15.20 -21.80
N ASP A 75 2.91 -14.42 -22.64
CA ASP A 75 3.51 -13.84 -23.84
C ASP A 75 4.29 -12.55 -23.57
N ARG A 76 3.83 -11.80 -22.58
CA ARG A 76 4.35 -10.50 -22.24
C ARG A 76 4.51 -10.37 -20.72
N ILE A 77 5.47 -9.55 -20.34
CA ILE A 77 5.69 -9.18 -18.93
C ILE A 77 4.73 -8.03 -18.58
N GLU A 78 3.87 -8.28 -17.60
CA GLU A 78 2.86 -7.34 -17.13
C GLU A 78 3.20 -6.88 -15.70
N PRO A 79 3.94 -5.76 -15.52
CA PRO A 79 4.42 -5.31 -14.20
C PRO A 79 3.29 -5.10 -13.18
N ALA A 80 2.07 -4.78 -13.65
CA ALA A 80 0.91 -4.61 -12.78
C ALA A 80 0.47 -5.91 -12.08
N SER A 81 0.85 -7.08 -12.62
CA SER A 81 0.58 -8.39 -12.02
C SER A 81 1.73 -8.92 -11.15
N MET A 82 2.73 -8.09 -10.86
CA MET A 82 3.95 -8.47 -10.16
C MET A 82 4.21 -7.57 -8.93
N PRO A 83 3.29 -7.54 -7.96
CA PRO A 83 3.37 -6.62 -6.83
C PRO A 83 4.57 -6.88 -5.90
N LEU A 84 4.98 -8.14 -5.70
CA LEU A 84 6.13 -8.47 -4.86
C LEU A 84 7.45 -8.03 -5.51
N MET A 85 7.59 -8.21 -6.82
CA MET A 85 8.74 -7.69 -7.56
C MET A 85 8.78 -6.16 -7.50
N ALA A 86 7.63 -5.48 -7.57
CA ALA A 86 7.54 -4.03 -7.44
C ALA A 86 7.97 -3.55 -6.05
N LEU A 87 7.54 -4.23 -4.98
CA LEU A 87 7.95 -3.95 -3.60
C LEU A 87 9.44 -4.17 -3.40
N ALA A 88 10.00 -5.29 -3.89
CA ALA A 88 11.44 -5.56 -3.82
C ALA A 88 12.27 -4.50 -4.57
N SER A 89 11.80 -4.09 -5.75
CA SER A 89 12.44 -3.01 -6.51
C SER A 89 12.40 -1.68 -5.76
N THR A 90 11.29 -1.35 -5.13
CA THR A 90 11.15 -0.15 -4.30
C THR A 90 12.11 -0.19 -3.11
N ALA A 91 12.18 -1.32 -2.40
CA ALA A 91 13.06 -1.50 -1.23
C ALA A 91 14.55 -1.38 -1.58
N ILE A 92 14.95 -1.86 -2.77
CA ILE A 92 16.36 -1.89 -3.19
C ILE A 92 16.76 -0.61 -3.94
N ASP A 93 15.92 -0.14 -4.87
CA ASP A 93 16.28 0.94 -5.79
C ASP A 93 15.95 2.34 -5.26
N GLN A 94 14.82 2.49 -4.54
CA GLN A 94 14.26 3.79 -4.18
C GLN A 94 14.49 4.13 -2.71
N ILE A 95 14.10 3.26 -1.78
CA ILE A 95 14.19 3.55 -0.34
C ILE A 95 15.59 3.97 0.10
N PRO A 96 16.69 3.32 -0.30
CA PRO A 96 18.03 3.75 0.14
C PRO A 96 18.39 5.18 -0.25
N LYS A 97 17.86 5.67 -1.37
CA LYS A 97 18.12 7.02 -1.89
C LYS A 97 17.20 8.08 -1.30
N GLU A 98 15.96 7.72 -1.01
CA GLU A 98 14.87 8.65 -0.68
C GLU A 98 14.17 8.31 0.64
N ARG A 99 14.85 7.59 1.55
CA ARG A 99 14.26 7.07 2.79
C ARG A 99 13.53 8.15 3.59
N LYS A 100 14.16 9.29 3.85
CA LYS A 100 13.55 10.41 4.60
C LYS A 100 12.32 10.98 3.90
N GLN A 101 12.33 11.03 2.57
CA GLN A 101 11.17 11.50 1.81
C GLN A 101 10.05 10.47 1.87
N THR A 102 10.37 9.18 1.81
CA THR A 102 9.39 8.08 1.95
C THR A 102 8.73 8.12 3.33
N GLU A 103 9.51 8.23 4.40
CA GLU A 103 9.01 8.38 5.76
C GLU A 103 8.08 9.60 5.89
N LYS A 104 8.49 10.75 5.36
CA LYS A 104 7.68 11.97 5.34
C LYS A 104 6.35 11.77 4.60
N ASN A 105 6.38 11.07 3.45
CA ASN A 105 5.19 10.80 2.67
C ASN A 105 4.20 9.89 3.42
N ILE A 106 4.70 8.86 4.12
CA ILE A 106 3.90 7.99 4.98
C ILE A 106 3.28 8.79 6.13
N LEU A 107 4.10 9.55 6.85
CA LEU A 107 3.67 10.34 8.01
C LEU A 107 2.65 11.44 7.65
N ALA A 108 2.66 11.93 6.41
CA ALA A 108 1.67 12.89 5.95
C ALA A 108 0.23 12.36 6.04
N TYR A 109 0.05 11.04 5.94
CA TYR A 109 -1.27 10.42 6.11
C TYR A 109 -1.80 10.50 7.55
N ALA A 110 -0.96 10.67 8.56
CA ALA A 110 -1.43 10.81 9.95
C ALA A 110 -2.43 11.96 10.14
N ALA A 111 -2.32 13.03 9.35
CA ALA A 111 -3.24 14.16 9.41
C ALA A 111 -4.64 13.84 8.83
N THR A 112 -4.71 12.97 7.85
CA THR A 112 -5.93 12.61 7.10
C THR A 112 -6.19 11.11 7.10
N ASP A 113 -5.68 10.41 8.11
CA ASP A 113 -5.81 8.97 8.25
C ASP A 113 -7.29 8.54 8.24
N THR A 114 -7.62 7.55 7.42
CA THR A 114 -8.99 7.06 7.24
C THR A 114 -9.65 6.68 8.58
N CYS A 115 -8.88 6.12 9.52
CA CYS A 115 -9.41 5.70 10.83
C CYS A 115 -9.82 6.87 11.74
N ARG A 116 -9.42 8.11 11.43
CA ARG A 116 -9.73 9.28 12.27
C ARG A 116 -11.07 9.93 11.97
N PHE A 117 -11.66 9.65 10.82
CA PHE A 117 -12.97 10.17 10.46
C PHE A 117 -14.08 9.34 11.12
N VAL A 118 -15.13 10.02 11.59
CA VAL A 118 -16.22 9.41 12.33
C VAL A 118 -17.53 9.78 11.67
N ALA A 119 -18.27 8.79 11.17
CA ALA A 119 -19.58 9.00 10.62
C ALA A 119 -20.60 9.45 11.70
N ASP A 120 -21.54 10.29 11.31
CA ASP A 120 -22.68 10.65 12.15
C ASP A 120 -23.66 9.45 12.20
N ALA A 121 -23.77 8.82 13.36
CA ALA A 121 -24.62 7.65 13.55
C ALA A 121 -26.10 7.89 13.24
N ALA A 122 -26.59 9.14 13.32
CA ALA A 122 -27.95 9.47 12.97
C ALA A 122 -28.18 9.50 11.45
N ARG A 123 -27.13 9.76 10.67
CA ARG A 123 -27.20 9.86 9.20
C ARG A 123 -26.68 8.60 8.52
N GLU A 124 -25.62 8.01 9.06
CA GLU A 124 -24.86 6.88 8.48
C GLU A 124 -24.58 5.81 9.54
N PRO A 125 -25.64 5.17 10.11
CA PRO A 125 -25.48 4.23 11.21
C PRO A 125 -24.62 3.01 10.84
N GLU A 126 -24.71 2.53 9.61
CA GLU A 126 -23.96 1.35 9.15
C GLU A 126 -22.48 1.67 8.97
N VAL A 127 -22.13 2.83 8.39
CA VAL A 127 -20.74 3.30 8.30
C VAL A 127 -20.15 3.44 9.70
N ARG A 128 -20.88 4.08 10.62
CA ARG A 128 -20.43 4.24 12.00
C ARG A 128 -20.19 2.91 12.69
N ARG A 129 -21.10 1.96 12.58
CA ARG A 129 -20.95 0.61 13.15
C ARG A 129 -19.69 -0.08 12.63
N ARG A 130 -19.40 0.01 11.33
CA ARG A 130 -18.20 -0.55 10.72
C ARG A 130 -16.93 0.17 11.16
N GLN A 131 -16.96 1.48 11.26
CA GLN A 131 -15.84 2.25 11.81
C GLN A 131 -15.53 1.85 13.25
N ASP A 132 -16.53 1.63 14.09
CA ASP A 132 -16.32 1.17 15.47
C ASP A 132 -15.78 -0.27 15.50
N LEU A 133 -16.20 -1.12 14.57
CA LEU A 133 -15.73 -2.50 14.47
C LEU A 133 -14.28 -2.62 13.99
N TYR A 134 -13.88 -1.84 12.98
CA TYR A 134 -12.59 -2.00 12.31
C TYR A 134 -11.56 -0.94 12.71
N HIS A 135 -11.96 0.34 12.87
CA HIS A 135 -11.02 1.42 13.13
C HIS A 135 -10.63 1.56 14.61
N GLU A 136 -11.60 1.38 15.53
CA GLU A 136 -11.31 1.52 16.97
C GLU A 136 -10.24 0.53 17.47
N PRO A 137 -10.31 -0.79 17.14
CA PRO A 137 -9.27 -1.72 17.55
C PRO A 137 -7.89 -1.37 17.00
N ILE A 138 -7.82 -0.91 15.74
CA ILE A 138 -6.57 -0.50 15.09
C ILE A 138 -5.96 0.71 15.81
N LEU A 139 -6.76 1.73 16.11
CA LEU A 139 -6.29 2.92 16.83
C LEU A 139 -5.90 2.61 18.27
N ALA A 140 -6.64 1.73 18.96
CA ALA A 140 -6.28 1.27 20.30
C ALA A 140 -4.93 0.55 20.28
N TRP A 141 -4.74 -0.40 19.36
CA TRP A 141 -3.48 -1.10 19.18
C TRP A 141 -2.31 -0.15 18.86
N LEU A 142 -2.53 0.82 17.97
CA LEU A 142 -1.51 1.80 17.60
C LEU A 142 -1.03 2.61 18.81
N ARG A 143 -1.98 3.04 19.67
CA ARG A 143 -1.68 3.75 20.90
C ARG A 143 -0.93 2.86 21.90
N GLU A 144 -1.37 1.62 22.09
CA GLU A 144 -0.79 0.69 23.07
C GLU A 144 0.61 0.21 22.64
N THR A 145 0.80 -0.09 21.36
CA THR A 145 2.04 -0.69 20.85
C THR A 145 3.10 0.37 20.51
N HIS A 146 2.68 1.49 19.93
CA HIS A 146 3.60 2.52 19.44
C HIS A 146 3.54 3.84 20.24
N GLY A 147 2.59 4.00 21.15
CA GLY A 147 2.36 5.28 21.84
C GLY A 147 1.77 6.37 20.94
N ALA A 148 1.28 6.02 19.75
CA ALA A 148 0.75 6.97 18.79
C ALA A 148 -0.78 7.09 18.92
N ASP A 149 -1.24 8.14 19.61
CA ASP A 149 -2.67 8.42 19.77
C ASP A 149 -3.19 9.32 18.65
N LEU A 150 -3.76 8.72 17.62
CA LEU A 150 -4.41 9.41 16.52
C LEU A 150 -5.86 9.74 16.89
N ILE A 151 -6.06 10.91 17.50
CA ILE A 151 -7.36 11.40 17.98
C ILE A 151 -8.37 11.43 16.81
N ARG A 152 -9.53 10.82 17.01
CA ARG A 152 -10.65 10.83 16.05
C ARG A 152 -11.35 12.19 16.03
N GLY A 153 -11.91 12.54 14.88
CA GLY A 153 -12.74 13.72 14.70
C GLY A 153 -14.10 13.61 15.39
N ALA A 154 -14.80 14.73 15.50
CA ALA A 154 -16.19 14.71 15.92
C ALA A 154 -17.07 13.99 14.86
N PRO A 155 -18.17 13.33 15.27
CA PRO A 155 -19.09 12.68 14.33
C PRO A 155 -19.60 13.62 13.23
N GLY A 156 -19.46 13.21 11.98
CA GLY A 156 -19.84 14.00 10.81
C GLY A 156 -18.91 15.16 10.45
N ALA A 157 -17.78 15.33 11.15
CA ALA A 157 -16.81 16.36 10.83
C ALA A 157 -16.03 16.02 9.54
N LEU A 158 -15.88 17.01 8.66
CA LEU A 158 -15.13 16.90 7.41
C LEU A 158 -13.59 16.96 7.62
N ARG A 159 -13.14 17.23 8.84
CA ARG A 159 -11.70 17.32 9.19
C ARG A 159 -11.46 16.64 10.51
N ALA A 160 -10.41 15.87 10.58
CA ALA A 160 -9.88 15.40 11.85
C ALA A 160 -9.20 16.55 12.62
N PRO A 161 -9.10 16.48 13.96
CA PRO A 161 -8.33 17.45 14.73
C PRO A 161 -6.84 17.37 14.34
N PRO A 162 -6.02 18.39 14.65
CA PRO A 162 -4.57 18.30 14.43
C PRO A 162 -3.98 17.03 15.05
N THR A 163 -3.00 16.45 14.38
CA THR A 163 -2.30 15.28 14.92
C THR A 163 -1.44 15.75 16.09
N PRO A 164 -1.55 15.14 17.28
CA PRO A 164 -0.70 15.49 18.42
C PRO A 164 0.79 15.32 18.07
N PRO A 165 1.68 16.24 18.48
CA PRO A 165 3.12 16.12 18.22
C PRO A 165 3.69 14.80 18.73
N GLU A 166 3.26 14.34 19.90
CA GLU A 166 3.70 13.09 20.53
C GLU A 166 3.33 11.87 19.66
N ALA A 167 2.14 11.89 19.06
CA ALA A 167 1.72 10.83 18.14
C ALA A 167 2.56 10.85 16.86
N LEU A 168 2.90 12.02 16.33
CA LEU A 168 3.74 12.15 15.15
C LEU A 168 5.18 11.68 15.43
N ASP A 169 5.73 12.00 16.60
CA ASP A 169 7.06 11.55 17.03
C ASP A 169 7.10 10.03 17.22
N ALA A 170 6.05 9.45 17.80
CA ALA A 170 5.91 8.00 17.95
C ALA A 170 5.85 7.28 16.59
N LEU A 171 5.04 7.79 15.65
CA LEU A 171 4.99 7.27 14.28
C LEU A 171 6.32 7.43 13.54
N THR A 172 7.03 8.54 13.74
CA THR A 172 8.36 8.77 13.17
C THR A 172 9.34 7.73 13.68
N THR A 173 9.33 7.45 14.99
CA THR A 173 10.17 6.42 15.61
C THR A 173 9.84 5.03 15.05
N ALA A 174 8.53 4.70 14.92
CA ALA A 174 8.11 3.43 14.34
C ALA A 174 8.60 3.27 12.90
N CYS A 175 8.46 4.29 12.05
CA CYS A 175 8.95 4.26 10.66
C CYS A 175 10.47 4.13 10.59
N ALA A 176 11.21 4.85 11.44
CA ALA A 176 12.68 4.85 11.45
C ALA A 176 13.26 3.49 11.83
N ALA A 177 12.55 2.71 12.67
CA ALA A 177 12.96 1.37 13.10
C ALA A 177 12.82 0.30 12.00
N LEU A 178 12.06 0.56 10.94
CA LEU A 178 11.80 -0.42 9.89
C LEU A 178 13.00 -0.62 8.96
N SER A 179 13.20 -1.84 8.48
CA SER A 179 14.10 -2.12 7.36
C SER A 179 13.61 -1.45 6.07
N ASN A 180 14.45 -1.36 5.05
CA ASN A 180 14.02 -0.85 3.74
C ASN A 180 12.87 -1.68 3.14
N TYR A 181 12.87 -2.98 3.37
CA TYR A 181 11.81 -3.88 2.90
C TYR A 181 10.49 -3.60 3.62
N HIS A 182 10.51 -3.52 4.95
CA HIS A 182 9.32 -3.19 5.74
C HIS A 182 8.80 -1.78 5.44
N LEU A 183 9.70 -0.81 5.20
CA LEU A 183 9.28 0.54 4.85
C LEU A 183 8.61 0.60 3.47
N ALA A 184 9.08 -0.19 2.50
CA ALA A 184 8.42 -0.33 1.19
C ALA A 184 7.01 -0.95 1.33
N ALA A 185 6.86 -1.99 2.16
CA ALA A 185 5.57 -2.59 2.46
C ALA A 185 4.62 -1.60 3.18
N LEU A 186 5.12 -0.87 4.19
CA LEU A 186 4.35 0.15 4.89
C LEU A 186 3.88 1.26 3.96
N GLN A 187 4.76 1.73 3.08
CA GLN A 187 4.40 2.74 2.07
C GLN A 187 3.26 2.26 1.19
N ALA A 188 3.35 1.04 0.66
CA ALA A 188 2.32 0.47 -0.21
C ALA A 188 0.99 0.30 0.54
N ALA A 189 1.00 -0.27 1.74
CA ALA A 189 -0.18 -0.45 2.56
C ALA A 189 -0.84 0.89 2.95
N THR A 190 -0.02 1.88 3.36
CA THR A 190 -0.50 3.23 3.72
C THR A 190 -1.14 3.94 2.52
N PHE A 191 -0.53 3.87 1.35
CA PHE A 191 -1.03 4.56 0.15
C PHE A 191 -2.32 3.92 -0.35
N GLU A 192 -2.43 2.60 -0.25
CA GLU A 192 -3.60 1.87 -0.66
C GLU A 192 -4.79 2.09 0.30
N SER A 193 -4.56 1.97 1.61
CA SER A 193 -5.59 2.16 2.64
C SER A 193 -5.85 3.62 2.99
N LYS A 194 -4.99 4.56 2.57
CA LYS A 194 -4.98 5.98 2.99
C LYS A 194 -4.87 6.14 4.51
N SER A 195 -4.18 5.19 5.16
CA SER A 195 -4.04 5.11 6.61
C SER A 195 -2.68 4.54 7.00
N VAL A 196 -1.91 5.31 7.78
CA VAL A 196 -0.69 4.81 8.40
C VAL A 196 -1.02 3.82 9.53
N ALA A 197 -2.16 4.01 10.20
CA ALA A 197 -2.61 3.12 11.26
C ALA A 197 -2.92 1.72 10.73
N ILE A 198 -3.68 1.60 9.63
CA ILE A 198 -3.96 0.31 8.95
C ILE A 198 -2.65 -0.31 8.46
N GLY A 199 -1.77 0.47 7.85
CA GLY A 199 -0.48 -0.01 7.36
C GLY A 199 0.38 -0.61 8.47
N LEU A 200 0.55 0.08 9.60
CA LEU A 200 1.31 -0.43 10.74
C LEU A 200 0.64 -1.65 11.39
N ALA A 201 -0.69 -1.64 11.55
CA ALA A 201 -1.43 -2.77 12.11
C ALA A 201 -1.31 -4.03 11.24
N LEU A 202 -1.29 -3.89 9.92
CA LEU A 202 -1.07 -4.97 8.96
C LEU A 202 0.35 -5.54 9.07
N LEU A 203 1.37 -4.69 9.10
CA LEU A 203 2.77 -5.13 9.23
C LEU A 203 3.07 -5.73 10.60
N GLY A 204 2.41 -5.23 11.65
CA GLY A 204 2.50 -5.75 13.01
C GLY A 204 1.68 -7.03 13.26
N LEU A 205 1.04 -7.59 12.23
CA LEU A 205 0.18 -8.78 12.31
C LEU A 205 -0.96 -8.64 13.31
N HIS A 206 -1.36 -7.41 13.63
CA HIS A 206 -2.54 -7.14 14.46
C HIS A 206 -3.84 -7.40 13.69
N ILE A 207 -3.81 -7.13 12.39
CA ILE A 207 -4.86 -7.47 11.43
C ILE A 207 -4.23 -8.21 10.25
N ASP A 208 -5.02 -9.05 9.60
CA ASP A 208 -4.65 -9.67 8.32
C ASP A 208 -5.02 -8.79 7.11
N ALA A 209 -4.75 -9.28 5.91
CA ALA A 209 -5.05 -8.55 4.68
C ALA A 209 -6.55 -8.32 4.46
N GLU A 210 -7.40 -9.24 4.91
CA GLU A 210 -8.86 -9.13 4.82
C GLU A 210 -9.37 -8.05 5.81
N GLY A 211 -8.87 -8.06 7.03
CA GLY A 211 -9.17 -7.02 8.02
C GLY A 211 -8.69 -5.63 7.59
N ALA A 212 -7.51 -5.55 6.96
CA ALA A 212 -6.99 -4.29 6.42
C ALA A 212 -7.86 -3.77 5.25
N GLU A 213 -8.30 -4.64 4.36
CA GLU A 213 -9.24 -4.29 3.29
C GLU A 213 -10.56 -3.79 3.87
N ALA A 214 -11.16 -4.54 4.81
CA ALA A 214 -12.41 -4.18 5.45
C ALA A 214 -12.32 -2.81 6.14
N ALA A 215 -11.21 -2.53 6.84
CA ALA A 215 -10.94 -1.25 7.47
C ALA A 215 -10.76 -0.11 6.45
N ALA A 216 -10.04 -0.37 5.35
CA ALA A 216 -9.79 0.64 4.31
C ALA A 216 -11.04 1.04 3.52
N ARG A 217 -12.03 0.14 3.40
CA ARG A 217 -13.19 0.28 2.51
C ARG A 217 -14.53 0.39 3.25
N VAL A 218 -14.53 0.81 4.52
CA VAL A 218 -15.73 0.91 5.35
C VAL A 218 -16.84 1.69 4.67
N GLU A 219 -16.56 2.90 4.19
CA GLU A 219 -17.54 3.79 3.56
C GLU A 219 -18.00 3.24 2.20
N GLU A 220 -17.05 2.73 1.42
CA GLU A 220 -17.33 2.20 0.10
C GLU A 220 -18.17 0.93 0.16
N THR A 221 -17.88 0.03 1.09
CA THR A 221 -18.68 -1.18 1.32
C THR A 221 -20.10 -0.84 1.75
N ALA A 222 -20.27 0.11 2.66
CA ALA A 222 -21.60 0.58 3.08
C ALA A 222 -22.38 1.23 1.91
N ASN A 223 -21.68 1.97 1.03
CA ASN A 223 -22.28 2.56 -0.16
C ASN A 223 -22.72 1.51 -1.18
N ILE A 224 -21.90 0.48 -1.40
CA ILE A 224 -22.23 -0.66 -2.30
C ILE A 224 -23.46 -1.40 -1.78
N GLU A 225 -23.54 -1.67 -0.48
CA GLU A 225 -24.72 -2.33 0.12
C GLU A 225 -25.99 -1.49 0.00
N ARG A 226 -25.87 -0.18 0.09
CA ARG A 226 -27.00 0.75 0.02
C ARG A 226 -27.47 1.02 -1.41
N TRP A 227 -26.55 1.16 -2.36
CA TRP A 227 -26.81 1.65 -3.71
C TRP A 227 -26.59 0.62 -4.81
N GLY A 228 -26.04 -0.55 -4.46
CA GLY A 228 -25.64 -1.58 -5.40
C GLY A 228 -24.22 -1.42 -5.93
N LEU A 229 -23.73 -2.51 -6.50
CA LEU A 229 -22.42 -2.58 -7.12
C LEU A 229 -22.45 -1.99 -8.53
N VAL A 230 -21.47 -1.14 -8.88
CA VAL A 230 -21.21 -0.72 -10.26
C VAL A 230 -20.21 -1.67 -10.88
N GLU A 231 -20.69 -2.55 -11.77
CA GLU A 231 -19.86 -3.53 -12.47
C GLU A 231 -18.69 -2.86 -13.22
N GLY A 232 -17.52 -3.49 -13.17
CA GLY A 232 -16.31 -3.05 -13.86
C GLY A 232 -15.51 -1.95 -13.15
N ALA A 233 -16.12 -1.17 -12.25
CA ALA A 233 -15.41 -0.15 -11.47
C ALA A 233 -15.10 -0.64 -10.06
N HIS A 234 -16.11 -1.03 -9.30
CA HIS A 234 -15.94 -1.48 -7.91
C HIS A 234 -15.22 -2.83 -7.82
N ASP A 235 -15.48 -3.76 -8.76
CA ASP A 235 -14.84 -5.08 -8.79
C ASP A 235 -13.34 -4.98 -9.04
N TYR A 236 -12.94 -4.12 -9.98
CA TYR A 236 -11.52 -3.88 -10.27
C TYR A 236 -10.81 -3.25 -9.08
N ASP A 237 -11.42 -2.23 -8.47
CA ASP A 237 -10.82 -1.54 -7.33
C ASP A 237 -10.72 -2.45 -6.12
N LEU A 238 -11.75 -3.26 -5.84
CA LEU A 238 -11.74 -4.27 -4.78
C LEU A 238 -10.61 -5.29 -4.98
N ALA A 239 -10.49 -5.85 -6.18
CA ALA A 239 -9.43 -6.81 -6.50
C ALA A 239 -8.04 -6.18 -6.35
N ARG A 240 -7.86 -4.94 -6.79
CA ARG A 240 -6.62 -4.19 -6.67
C ARG A 240 -6.23 -3.97 -5.19
N VAL A 241 -7.15 -3.48 -4.37
CA VAL A 241 -6.91 -3.24 -2.93
C VAL A 241 -6.51 -4.53 -2.22
N ARG A 242 -7.23 -5.64 -2.47
CA ARG A 242 -6.90 -6.96 -1.92
C ARG A 242 -5.49 -7.40 -2.27
N VAL A 243 -5.15 -7.35 -3.55
CA VAL A 243 -3.82 -7.76 -4.04
C VAL A 243 -2.73 -6.90 -3.42
N GLN A 244 -2.91 -5.57 -3.36
CA GLN A 244 -1.89 -4.68 -2.83
C GLN A 244 -1.68 -4.88 -1.31
N LEU A 245 -2.74 -4.97 -0.53
CA LEU A 245 -2.64 -5.17 0.92
C LEU A 245 -2.11 -6.58 1.26
N ALA A 246 -2.58 -7.63 0.57
CA ALA A 246 -2.08 -8.98 0.76
C ALA A 246 -0.60 -9.10 0.36
N SER A 247 -0.18 -8.44 -0.71
CA SER A 247 1.22 -8.41 -1.13
C SER A 247 2.11 -7.68 -0.13
N ALA A 248 1.65 -6.55 0.42
CA ALA A 248 2.38 -5.82 1.46
C ALA A 248 2.53 -6.65 2.74
N ALA A 249 1.46 -7.32 3.19
CA ALA A 249 1.47 -8.21 4.35
C ALA A 249 2.45 -9.38 4.15
N PHE A 250 2.31 -10.11 3.03
CA PHE A 250 3.20 -11.23 2.70
C PHE A 250 4.65 -10.79 2.60
N PHE A 251 4.90 -9.65 1.94
CA PHE A 251 6.25 -9.11 1.74
C PHE A 251 6.93 -8.76 3.06
N ALA A 252 6.20 -8.11 3.98
CA ALA A 252 6.71 -7.80 5.31
C ALA A 252 7.03 -9.07 6.10
N ASP A 253 6.09 -10.02 6.18
CA ASP A 253 6.27 -11.30 6.88
C ASP A 253 7.42 -12.15 6.28
N ALA A 254 7.57 -12.15 4.97
CA ALA A 254 8.63 -12.90 4.29
C ALA A 254 10.03 -12.23 4.41
N THR A 255 10.11 -11.00 4.92
CA THR A 255 11.38 -10.26 5.12
C THR A 255 11.74 -10.04 6.58
N SER A 256 10.97 -10.61 7.51
CA SER A 256 11.21 -10.63 8.96
C SER A 256 12.28 -11.61 9.37
#